data_aacc51a84ced18c43201fe460800022f
#
_entry.id   aacc51a84ced18c43201fe460800022f
#
_cell.length_a   1.000
_cell.length_b   1.000
_cell.length_c   1.000
_cell.angle_alpha   90.00
_cell.angle_beta   90.00
_cell.angle_gamma   90.00
#
_symmetry.space_group_name_H-M   'P 1'
#
loop_
_entity.id
_entity.type
_entity.pdbx_description
1 polymer ?
#
loop_
_entity_poly.entity_id
_entity_poly.type
_entity_poly.pdbx_seq_one_letter_code
_entity_poly.pdbx_strand_id
1 'polypeptide(L)'
;MPDSKSHISDLNLIRDAVLSAGKIALEGFHAGKAEAWDKEKGHPVTQTDIDVNDHLYKVLMTARPNYGWLSEETKDDKSRHDCERTFVVDPIDGTRAFIDRTPNFAVSVAIIEKGLPIVAALYNPLKDELYTARKNGGAFLNDAPISVSSCQQIKDCNMIGYPRKFRRLEWPDMNVSVVNSMAYRMCLVASGQADASVAFTPKSDWDLAAAALIVQEAGGVVTTVTHKPIRYDNDTTSNLGVICAGTTLHALIVKRTQPLMDAYYKSDKKARDFSHLGTRPEDRQENKRMQLLHLVIGGELVDPLKTEFKDLKAVDFVGAFPNYEAARDAWKSAAQRTVDNAHMRYFVLHAHELIDPDKDGLIG
;
A
#
# COMPACT_ATOMS: atom_id res chain seq x y z
N MET A 1 35.84 -3.09 14.34
CA MET A 1 34.58 -2.90 13.59
C MET A 1 33.41 -2.74 14.58
N PRO A 2 33.21 -1.55 15.12
CA PRO A 2 32.15 -1.29 16.09
C PRO A 2 30.74 -1.44 15.48
N ASP A 3 30.54 -1.05 14.21
CA ASP A 3 29.26 -0.99 13.53
C ASP A 3 28.53 -2.34 13.43
N SER A 4 29.25 -3.45 13.26
CA SER A 4 28.61 -4.77 13.09
C SER A 4 27.92 -5.28 14.37
N LYS A 5 28.48 -4.99 15.55
CA LYS A 5 27.85 -5.41 16.82
C LYS A 5 26.61 -4.61 17.13
N SER A 6 26.63 -3.29 16.84
CA SER A 6 25.46 -2.41 16.99
C SER A 6 24.32 -2.84 16.07
N HIS A 7 24.63 -3.11 14.78
CA HIS A 7 23.61 -3.57 13.82
C HIS A 7 22.99 -4.93 14.20
N ILE A 8 23.77 -5.83 14.77
CA ILE A 8 23.23 -7.13 15.26
C ILE A 8 22.27 -6.91 16.43
N SER A 9 22.65 -6.06 17.39
CA SER A 9 21.79 -5.72 18.53
C SER A 9 20.49 -5.06 18.06
N ASP A 10 20.57 -4.14 17.09
CA ASP A 10 19.42 -3.45 16.53
C ASP A 10 18.54 -4.39 15.71
N LEU A 11 19.14 -5.33 14.94
CA LEU A 11 18.40 -6.34 14.21
C LEU A 11 17.59 -7.24 15.15
N ASN A 12 18.20 -7.72 16.24
CA ASN A 12 17.50 -8.55 17.23
C ASN A 12 16.35 -7.78 17.86
N LEU A 13 16.55 -6.50 18.20
CA LEU A 13 15.51 -5.65 18.76
C LEU A 13 14.31 -5.52 17.82
N ILE A 14 14.53 -5.14 16.56
CA ILE A 14 13.41 -4.95 15.63
C ILE A 14 12.76 -6.27 15.22
N ARG A 15 13.53 -7.37 15.15
CA ARG A 15 13.01 -8.73 14.94
C ARG A 15 11.98 -9.10 16.01
N ASP A 16 12.37 -8.97 17.28
CA ASP A 16 11.49 -9.31 18.41
C ASP A 16 10.28 -8.37 18.46
N ALA A 17 10.47 -7.10 18.12
CA ALA A 17 9.42 -6.11 18.05
C ALA A 17 8.37 -6.46 16.96
N VAL A 18 8.77 -6.78 15.73
CA VAL A 18 7.80 -7.13 14.66
C VAL A 18 7.08 -8.44 14.96
N LEU A 19 7.73 -9.41 15.60
CA LEU A 19 7.10 -10.66 16.02
C LEU A 19 6.04 -10.42 17.09
N SER A 20 6.34 -9.59 18.10
CA SER A 20 5.36 -9.24 19.14
C SER A 20 4.22 -8.39 18.61
N ALA A 21 4.49 -7.44 17.72
CA ALA A 21 3.50 -6.63 17.02
C ALA A 21 2.61 -7.47 16.08
N GLY A 22 3.21 -8.45 15.41
CA GLY A 22 2.48 -9.39 14.56
C GLY A 22 1.42 -10.21 15.29
N LYS A 23 1.61 -10.50 16.59
CA LYS A 23 0.58 -11.15 17.41
C LYS A 23 -0.64 -10.24 17.59
N ILE A 24 -0.41 -8.95 17.86
CA ILE A 24 -1.49 -7.96 17.98
C ILE A 24 -2.24 -7.84 16.63
N ALA A 25 -1.48 -7.75 15.52
CA ALA A 25 -2.07 -7.72 14.19
C ALA A 25 -2.91 -8.98 13.90
N LEU A 26 -2.44 -10.15 14.30
CA LEU A 26 -3.14 -11.42 14.11
C LEU A 26 -4.42 -11.50 14.97
N GLU A 27 -4.37 -11.06 16.22
CA GLU A 27 -5.53 -10.97 17.11
C GLU A 27 -6.59 -10.03 16.52
N GLY A 28 -6.20 -8.82 16.07
CA GLY A 28 -7.10 -7.88 15.39
C GLY A 28 -7.68 -8.46 14.09
N PHE A 29 -6.86 -9.15 13.31
CA PHE A 29 -7.33 -9.82 12.10
C PHE A 29 -8.37 -10.89 12.43
N HIS A 30 -8.23 -11.69 13.46
CA HIS A 30 -9.19 -12.75 13.84
C HIS A 30 -10.42 -12.23 14.59
N ALA A 31 -10.36 -11.08 15.25
CA ALA A 31 -11.48 -10.50 16.02
C ALA A 31 -12.70 -10.14 15.16
N GLY A 32 -12.59 -10.13 13.83
CA GLY A 32 -13.71 -9.88 12.94
C GLY A 32 -13.66 -8.51 12.24
N LYS A 33 -14.78 -7.80 12.16
CA LYS A 33 -14.83 -6.48 11.50
C LYS A 33 -13.93 -5.51 12.25
N ALA A 34 -12.76 -5.21 11.66
CA ALA A 34 -11.94 -4.11 12.12
C ALA A 34 -12.75 -2.81 11.97
N GLU A 35 -12.92 -2.05 13.05
CA GLU A 35 -13.38 -0.67 12.91
C GLU A 35 -12.36 0.06 12.05
N ALA A 36 -12.78 0.41 10.84
CA ALA A 36 -11.94 1.08 9.87
C ALA A 36 -12.51 2.47 9.58
N TRP A 37 -11.64 3.47 9.47
CA TRP A 37 -11.99 4.81 9.04
C TRP A 37 -10.94 5.35 8.07
N ASP A 38 -11.27 6.36 7.29
CA ASP A 38 -10.31 7.03 6.40
C ASP A 38 -9.61 8.17 7.15
N LYS A 39 -8.28 8.14 7.23
CA LYS A 39 -7.45 9.29 7.69
C LYS A 39 -7.58 10.45 6.72
N GLU A 40 -7.43 10.12 5.42
CA GLU A 40 -7.66 10.99 4.26
C GLU A 40 -8.37 10.16 3.20
N LYS A 41 -9.00 10.81 2.21
CA LYS A 41 -9.76 10.12 1.17
C LYS A 41 -8.97 8.99 0.51
N GLY A 42 -9.35 7.74 0.77
CA GLY A 42 -8.74 6.55 0.20
C GLY A 42 -7.55 5.96 0.97
N HIS A 43 -7.27 6.45 2.19
CA HIS A 43 -6.25 5.91 3.10
C HIS A 43 -6.91 5.33 4.36
N PRO A 44 -7.40 4.08 4.30
CA PRO A 44 -8.04 3.45 5.44
C PRO A 44 -7.03 3.15 6.55
N VAL A 45 -7.48 3.25 7.78
CA VAL A 45 -6.77 2.83 8.99
C VAL A 45 -7.72 2.04 9.87
N THR A 46 -7.21 1.12 10.64
CA THR A 46 -7.98 0.36 11.63
C THR A 46 -7.45 0.62 13.04
N GLN A 47 -8.24 0.27 14.06
CA GLN A 47 -7.76 0.33 15.44
C GLN A 47 -6.50 -0.55 15.63
N THR A 48 -6.42 -1.65 14.89
CA THR A 48 -5.25 -2.55 14.94
C THR A 48 -3.97 -1.87 14.43
N ASP A 49 -4.04 -1.01 13.40
CA ASP A 49 -2.88 -0.21 12.94
C ASP A 49 -2.34 0.66 14.09
N ILE A 50 -3.24 1.30 14.84
CA ILE A 50 -2.89 2.17 15.98
C ILE A 50 -2.30 1.33 17.13
N ASP A 51 -2.93 0.21 17.49
CA ASP A 51 -2.48 -0.66 18.59
C ASP A 51 -1.08 -1.23 18.30
N VAL A 52 -0.82 -1.63 17.05
CA VAL A 52 0.48 -2.10 16.57
C VAL A 52 1.51 -0.97 16.61
N ASN A 53 1.13 0.23 16.13
CA ASN A 53 1.99 1.42 16.18
C ASN A 53 2.44 1.74 17.61
N ASP A 54 1.49 1.82 18.53
CA ASP A 54 1.74 2.19 19.93
C ASP A 54 2.61 1.15 20.64
N HIS A 55 2.38 -0.13 20.33
CA HIS A 55 3.23 -1.21 20.84
C HIS A 55 4.67 -1.08 20.32
N LEU A 56 4.86 -0.90 19.03
CA LEU A 56 6.19 -0.73 18.42
C LEU A 56 6.89 0.50 18.96
N TYR A 57 6.20 1.65 19.05
CA TYR A 57 6.74 2.87 19.64
C TYR A 57 7.25 2.63 21.06
N LYS A 58 6.41 2.04 21.91
CA LYS A 58 6.76 1.74 23.31
C LYS A 58 7.98 0.85 23.41
N VAL A 59 8.03 -0.26 22.67
CA VAL A 59 9.13 -1.22 22.73
C VAL A 59 10.43 -0.62 22.21
N LEU A 60 10.38 -0.03 21.02
CA LEU A 60 11.55 0.45 20.31
C LEU A 60 12.14 1.72 20.96
N MET A 61 11.32 2.69 21.30
CA MET A 61 11.78 3.94 21.90
C MET A 61 12.21 3.76 23.36
N THR A 62 11.67 2.78 24.08
CA THR A 62 12.21 2.41 25.41
C THR A 62 13.61 1.82 25.30
N ALA A 63 13.86 1.00 24.28
CA ALA A 63 15.17 0.35 24.08
C ALA A 63 16.22 1.30 23.46
N ARG A 64 15.78 2.26 22.66
CA ARG A 64 16.63 3.24 21.94
C ARG A 64 16.06 4.66 22.02
N PRO A 65 16.08 5.30 23.19
CA PRO A 65 15.43 6.60 23.40
C PRO A 65 16.04 7.77 22.61
N ASN A 66 17.25 7.58 22.07
CA ASN A 66 17.97 8.59 21.28
C ASN A 66 17.78 8.41 19.76
N TYR A 67 16.97 7.43 19.32
CA TYR A 67 16.64 7.27 17.91
C TYR A 67 15.45 8.14 17.52
N GLY A 68 15.41 8.57 16.26
CA GLY A 68 14.24 9.21 15.69
C GLY A 68 13.10 8.22 15.43
N TRP A 69 11.91 8.74 15.23
CA TRP A 69 10.71 7.96 14.92
C TRP A 69 10.00 8.50 13.69
N LEU A 70 9.74 7.64 12.71
CA LEU A 70 8.90 7.92 11.55
C LEU A 70 7.96 6.74 11.34
N SER A 71 6.68 6.97 11.42
CA SER A 71 5.65 5.94 11.22
C SER A 71 4.49 6.48 10.39
N GLU A 72 3.79 5.57 9.68
CA GLU A 72 2.56 5.92 8.96
C GLU A 72 1.48 6.47 9.90
N GLU A 73 1.42 5.95 11.15
CA GLU A 73 0.35 6.26 12.09
C GLU A 73 0.71 7.38 13.08
N THR A 74 1.90 7.97 12.95
CA THR A 74 2.35 9.05 13.83
C THR A 74 2.66 10.29 13.00
N LYS A 75 2.15 11.44 13.43
CA LYS A 75 2.49 12.72 12.79
C LYS A 75 3.98 12.99 12.90
N ASP A 76 4.64 13.17 11.78
CA ASP A 76 6.06 13.52 11.71
C ASP A 76 6.30 14.98 12.12
N ASP A 77 6.88 15.18 13.30
CA ASP A 77 7.25 16.50 13.83
C ASP A 77 8.65 16.95 13.42
N LYS A 78 9.34 16.14 12.61
CA LYS A 78 10.70 16.35 12.08
C LYS A 78 11.82 16.25 13.12
N SER A 79 11.55 15.97 14.39
CA SER A 79 12.58 15.79 15.42
C SER A 79 13.58 14.67 15.09
N ARG A 80 13.16 13.71 14.24
CA ARG A 80 13.99 12.63 13.73
C ARG A 80 15.25 13.09 12.99
N HIS A 81 15.24 14.31 12.41
CA HIS A 81 16.39 14.87 11.70
C HIS A 81 17.57 15.22 12.62
N ASP A 82 17.32 15.38 13.92
CA ASP A 82 18.35 15.62 14.92
C ASP A 82 18.98 14.32 15.44
N CYS A 83 18.51 13.15 14.98
CA CYS A 83 18.95 11.83 15.42
C CYS A 83 19.92 11.21 14.42
N GLU A 84 20.93 10.48 14.92
CA GLU A 84 21.84 9.72 14.05
C GLU A 84 21.16 8.54 13.35
N ARG A 85 20.20 7.93 14.05
CA ARG A 85 19.41 6.79 13.55
C ARG A 85 17.94 7.03 13.77
N THR A 86 17.13 6.56 12.83
CA THR A 86 15.67 6.71 12.88
C THR A 86 15.00 5.36 12.61
N PHE A 87 14.01 5.01 13.45
CA PHE A 87 13.08 3.94 13.13
C PHE A 87 12.11 4.42 12.05
N VAL A 88 11.93 3.59 11.01
CA VAL A 88 10.93 3.78 9.96
C VAL A 88 9.98 2.62 10.02
N VAL A 89 8.69 2.90 10.28
CA VAL A 89 7.70 1.91 10.68
C VAL A 89 6.44 2.01 9.84
N ASP A 90 6.01 0.88 9.31
CA ASP A 90 4.64 0.66 8.85
C ASP A 90 4.00 -0.39 9.75
N PRO A 91 3.02 -0.03 10.60
CA PRO A 91 2.38 -0.96 11.51
C PRO A 91 1.64 -2.09 10.79
N ILE A 92 0.93 -1.77 9.70
CA ILE A 92 0.25 -2.75 8.84
C ILE A 92 0.37 -2.30 7.38
N ASP A 93 1.53 -2.57 6.74
CA ASP A 93 1.65 -2.41 5.29
C ASP A 93 0.63 -3.31 4.59
N GLY A 94 -0.32 -2.69 3.91
CA GLY A 94 -1.43 -3.37 3.29
C GLY A 94 -2.72 -3.37 4.10
N THR A 95 -3.07 -2.28 4.78
CA THR A 95 -4.32 -2.11 5.55
C THR A 95 -5.56 -2.54 4.77
N ARG A 96 -5.62 -2.31 3.45
CA ARG A 96 -6.72 -2.81 2.61
C ARG A 96 -6.78 -4.33 2.57
N ALA A 97 -5.64 -5.00 2.42
CA ALA A 97 -5.59 -6.47 2.48
C ALA A 97 -6.03 -6.98 3.85
N PHE A 98 -5.66 -6.27 4.92
CA PHE A 98 -6.10 -6.57 6.28
C PHE A 98 -7.63 -6.47 6.42
N ILE A 99 -8.24 -5.37 5.95
CA ILE A 99 -9.70 -5.16 5.95
C ILE A 99 -10.40 -6.20 5.08
N ASP A 100 -9.87 -6.49 3.89
CA ASP A 100 -10.41 -7.46 2.91
C ASP A 100 -10.17 -8.92 3.32
N ARG A 101 -9.58 -9.16 4.50
CA ARG A 101 -9.32 -10.49 5.04
C ARG A 101 -8.42 -11.36 4.16
N THR A 102 -7.49 -10.73 3.46
CA THR A 102 -6.49 -11.42 2.63
C THR A 102 -5.13 -11.49 3.32
N PRO A 103 -4.31 -12.54 3.05
CA PRO A 103 -3.05 -12.77 3.78
C PRO A 103 -1.87 -11.91 3.28
N ASN A 104 -2.14 -10.75 2.67
CA ASN A 104 -1.14 -9.94 2.00
C ASN A 104 -0.89 -8.62 2.74
N PHE A 105 -0.63 -8.70 4.05
CA PHE A 105 -0.20 -7.57 4.87
C PHE A 105 0.99 -7.96 5.74
N ALA A 106 1.73 -6.97 6.23
CA ALA A 106 2.91 -7.22 7.06
C ALA A 106 3.17 -6.07 8.03
N VAL A 107 3.82 -6.37 9.15
CA VAL A 107 4.45 -5.38 10.03
C VAL A 107 5.86 -5.10 9.50
N SER A 108 6.21 -3.84 9.27
CA SER A 108 7.47 -3.45 8.63
C SER A 108 8.24 -2.45 9.50
N VAL A 109 9.49 -2.77 9.82
CA VAL A 109 10.39 -1.90 10.60
C VAL A 109 11.78 -1.87 9.98
N ALA A 110 12.31 -0.67 9.76
CA ALA A 110 13.71 -0.45 9.41
C ALA A 110 14.37 0.53 10.38
N ILE A 111 15.68 0.46 10.50
CA ILE A 111 16.50 1.54 11.07
C ILE A 111 17.31 2.13 9.93
N ILE A 112 17.22 3.45 9.78
CA ILE A 112 18.01 4.21 8.81
C ILE A 112 19.11 5.00 9.51
N GLU A 113 20.23 5.13 8.83
CA GLU A 113 21.37 5.95 9.23
C GLU A 113 21.90 6.67 7.99
N LYS A 114 22.05 8.00 8.10
CA LYS A 114 22.52 8.85 6.96
C LYS A 114 21.70 8.66 5.69
N GLY A 115 20.38 8.50 5.84
CA GLY A 115 19.44 8.34 4.74
C GLY A 115 19.43 6.97 4.05
N LEU A 116 20.04 5.95 4.66
CA LEU A 116 20.07 4.58 4.15
C LEU A 116 19.64 3.58 5.21
N PRO A 117 18.89 2.54 4.87
CA PRO A 117 18.53 1.50 5.83
C PRO A 117 19.77 0.64 6.15
N ILE A 118 19.95 0.34 7.43
CA ILE A 118 21.08 -0.44 7.95
C ILE A 118 20.67 -1.78 8.55
N VAL A 119 19.44 -1.87 9.08
CA VAL A 119 18.78 -3.11 9.50
C VAL A 119 17.31 -3.06 9.15
N ALA A 120 16.72 -4.22 8.87
CA ALA A 120 15.33 -4.36 8.48
C ALA A 120 14.72 -5.65 9.02
N ALA A 121 13.47 -5.58 9.43
CA ALA A 121 12.61 -6.72 9.72
C ALA A 121 11.21 -6.47 9.17
N LEU A 122 10.64 -7.48 8.51
CA LEU A 122 9.28 -7.48 8.02
C LEU A 122 8.64 -8.82 8.37
N TYR A 123 7.46 -8.79 8.96
CA TYR A 123 6.75 -9.99 9.39
C TYR A 123 5.33 -10.04 8.85
N ASN A 124 5.02 -11.08 8.10
CA ASN A 124 3.65 -11.44 7.72
C ASN A 124 3.11 -12.48 8.72
N PRO A 125 2.24 -12.10 9.65
CA PRO A 125 1.83 -13.00 10.73
C PRO A 125 0.87 -14.11 10.30
N LEU A 126 0.16 -13.94 9.17
CA LEU A 126 -0.76 -14.98 8.67
C LEU A 126 -0.02 -16.12 7.97
N LYS A 127 1.17 -15.86 7.45
CA LYS A 127 1.99 -16.86 6.77
C LYS A 127 3.17 -17.33 7.60
N ASP A 128 3.37 -16.70 8.78
CA ASP A 128 4.54 -16.90 9.64
C ASP A 128 5.87 -16.70 8.86
N GLU A 129 5.90 -15.63 8.04
CA GLU A 129 7.06 -15.29 7.21
C GLU A 129 7.76 -14.06 7.81
N LEU A 130 8.94 -14.29 8.39
CA LEU A 130 9.81 -13.24 8.94
C LEU A 130 11.00 -13.01 7.99
N TYR A 131 10.99 -11.85 7.33
CA TYR A 131 12.10 -11.38 6.51
C TYR A 131 13.00 -10.47 7.33
N THR A 132 14.29 -10.72 7.31
CA THR A 132 15.29 -9.90 8.01
C THR A 132 16.49 -9.61 7.13
N ALA A 133 17.07 -8.42 7.31
CA ALA A 133 18.33 -8.07 6.65
C ALA A 133 19.16 -7.12 7.50
N ARG A 134 20.45 -7.17 7.31
CA ARG A 134 21.44 -6.26 7.88
C ARG A 134 22.42 -5.85 6.78
N LYS A 135 22.75 -4.58 6.71
CA LYS A 135 23.73 -4.05 5.74
C LYS A 135 25.01 -4.86 5.76
N ASN A 136 25.40 -5.41 4.61
CA ASN A 136 26.52 -6.33 4.41
C ASN A 136 26.40 -7.62 5.24
N GLY A 137 25.19 -8.06 5.55
CA GLY A 137 24.95 -9.26 6.35
C GLY A 137 24.08 -10.31 5.69
N GLY A 138 23.56 -10.00 4.48
CA GLY A 138 22.62 -10.85 3.76
C GLY A 138 21.17 -10.66 4.21
N ALA A 139 20.28 -11.29 3.46
CA ALA A 139 18.83 -11.33 3.73
C ALA A 139 18.37 -12.75 4.06
N PHE A 140 17.38 -12.86 4.92
CA PHE A 140 16.89 -14.13 5.44
C PHE A 140 15.36 -14.15 5.48
N LEU A 141 14.78 -15.32 5.23
CA LEU A 141 13.39 -15.67 5.50
C LEU A 141 13.35 -16.80 6.54
N ASN A 142 12.77 -16.54 7.71
CA ASN A 142 12.74 -17.51 8.82
C ASN A 142 14.12 -18.12 9.08
N ASP A 143 15.13 -17.26 9.18
CA ASP A 143 16.55 -17.59 9.41
C ASP A 143 17.23 -18.36 8.25
N ALA A 144 16.52 -18.72 7.18
CA ALA A 144 17.10 -19.28 5.97
C ALA A 144 17.56 -18.17 5.01
N PRO A 145 18.80 -18.23 4.46
CA PRO A 145 19.26 -17.21 3.52
C PRO A 145 18.43 -17.21 2.25
N ILE A 146 18.14 -16.02 1.74
CA ILE A 146 17.36 -15.82 0.51
C ILE A 146 18.15 -15.05 -0.53
N SER A 147 17.75 -15.21 -1.80
CA SER A 147 18.27 -14.45 -2.93
C SER A 147 17.15 -14.19 -3.94
N VAL A 148 17.29 -13.09 -4.68
CA VAL A 148 16.39 -12.79 -5.82
C VAL A 148 16.48 -13.90 -6.88
N SER A 149 15.44 -14.01 -7.71
CA SER A 149 15.42 -14.99 -8.79
C SER A 149 16.53 -14.73 -9.84
N SER A 150 16.89 -15.76 -10.58
CA SER A 150 17.83 -15.65 -11.71
C SER A 150 17.18 -15.21 -13.03
N CYS A 151 15.94 -14.68 -12.99
CA CYS A 151 15.21 -14.25 -14.18
C CYS A 151 15.97 -13.10 -14.89
N GLN A 152 16.21 -13.27 -16.20
CA GLN A 152 16.98 -12.32 -17.01
C GLN A 152 16.19 -11.69 -18.14
N GLN A 153 14.89 -11.92 -18.22
CA GLN A 153 14.04 -11.37 -19.28
C GLN A 153 12.67 -10.97 -18.75
N ILE A 154 12.04 -9.99 -19.40
CA ILE A 154 10.70 -9.54 -19.01
C ILE A 154 9.64 -10.54 -19.48
N LYS A 155 9.85 -11.17 -20.65
CA LYS A 155 8.90 -12.16 -21.16
C LYS A 155 8.77 -13.31 -20.17
N ASP A 156 7.52 -13.69 -19.90
CA ASP A 156 7.14 -14.80 -19.01
C ASP A 156 7.58 -14.64 -17.53
N CYS A 157 8.11 -13.46 -17.14
CA CYS A 157 8.47 -13.22 -15.74
C CYS A 157 7.22 -13.11 -14.84
N ASN A 158 7.40 -13.48 -13.57
CA ASN A 158 6.40 -13.31 -12.53
C ASN A 158 6.49 -11.88 -11.96
N MET A 159 5.65 -10.99 -12.48
CA MET A 159 5.61 -9.58 -12.13
C MET A 159 4.53 -9.29 -11.09
N ILE A 160 4.88 -8.60 -10.01
CA ILE A 160 3.88 -8.08 -9.06
C ILE A 160 3.60 -6.61 -9.38
N GLY A 161 2.34 -6.31 -9.66
CA GLY A 161 1.89 -4.97 -9.97
C GLY A 161 0.43 -4.96 -10.40
N TYR A 162 -0.11 -3.79 -10.64
CA TYR A 162 -1.49 -3.66 -11.09
C TYR A 162 -1.56 -3.77 -12.63
N PRO A 163 -2.27 -4.76 -13.22
CA PRO A 163 -2.29 -5.01 -14.67
C PRO A 163 -2.62 -3.76 -15.50
N ARG A 164 -3.56 -2.94 -15.05
CA ARG A 164 -3.94 -1.69 -15.73
C ARG A 164 -2.76 -0.71 -15.88
N LYS A 165 -1.78 -0.74 -14.98
CA LYS A 165 -0.63 0.16 -15.01
C LYS A 165 0.40 -0.22 -16.07
N PHE A 166 0.37 -1.46 -16.56
CA PHE A 166 1.26 -1.91 -17.62
C PHE A 166 0.73 -1.62 -19.03
N ARG A 167 -0.54 -1.23 -19.19
CA ARG A 167 -1.17 -1.00 -20.52
C ARG A 167 -0.55 0.13 -21.33
N ARG A 168 0.12 1.10 -20.70
CA ARG A 168 0.65 2.29 -21.39
C ARG A 168 1.85 1.99 -22.27
N LEU A 169 2.57 0.93 -22.01
CA LEU A 169 3.73 0.48 -22.78
C LEU A 169 3.42 -0.90 -23.36
N GLU A 170 4.04 -1.18 -24.51
CA GLU A 170 4.03 -2.53 -25.06
C GLU A 170 4.96 -3.43 -24.25
N TRP A 171 4.44 -4.08 -23.23
CA TRP A 171 5.16 -5.08 -22.46
C TRP A 171 5.10 -6.42 -23.17
N PRO A 172 6.19 -7.24 -23.13
CA PRO A 172 6.08 -8.66 -23.46
C PRO A 172 5.06 -9.34 -22.56
N ASP A 173 4.57 -10.49 -22.95
CA ASP A 173 3.71 -11.32 -22.10
C ASP A 173 4.41 -11.61 -20.77
N MET A 174 3.69 -11.42 -19.67
CA MET A 174 4.18 -11.59 -18.30
C MET A 174 3.08 -12.23 -17.44
N ASN A 175 3.48 -12.94 -16.40
CA ASN A 175 2.57 -13.44 -15.37
C ASN A 175 2.37 -12.34 -14.32
N VAL A 176 1.31 -11.54 -14.45
CA VAL A 176 1.08 -10.42 -13.54
C VAL A 176 0.17 -10.83 -12.40
N SER A 177 0.63 -10.64 -11.16
CA SER A 177 -0.14 -10.83 -9.94
C SER A 177 -0.28 -9.54 -9.15
N VAL A 178 -1.27 -9.48 -8.25
CA VAL A 178 -1.54 -8.33 -7.39
C VAL A 178 -1.33 -8.70 -5.93
N VAL A 179 -0.48 -7.93 -5.26
CA VAL A 179 -0.28 -7.98 -3.80
C VAL A 179 -0.43 -6.56 -3.29
N ASN A 180 -1.31 -6.32 -2.32
CA ASN A 180 -1.63 -4.96 -1.85
C ASN A 180 -0.51 -4.34 -1.02
N SER A 181 0.11 -5.10 -0.11
CA SER A 181 1.25 -4.66 0.68
C SER A 181 2.46 -4.35 -0.21
N MET A 182 3.01 -3.14 -0.09
CA MET A 182 4.16 -2.75 -0.92
C MET A 182 5.45 -3.38 -0.42
N ALA A 183 5.69 -3.36 0.88
CA ALA A 183 6.88 -3.96 1.45
C ALA A 183 6.87 -5.48 1.29
N TYR A 184 5.72 -6.13 1.52
CA TYR A 184 5.63 -7.58 1.37
C TYR A 184 5.87 -8.06 -0.07
N ARG A 185 5.33 -7.38 -1.10
CA ARG A 185 5.61 -7.77 -2.50
C ARG A 185 7.09 -7.63 -2.87
N MET A 186 7.81 -6.67 -2.29
CA MET A 186 9.26 -6.55 -2.47
C MET A 186 10.00 -7.71 -1.79
N CYS A 187 9.53 -8.16 -0.63
CA CYS A 187 10.08 -9.35 0.04
C CYS A 187 9.85 -10.64 -0.76
N LEU A 188 8.73 -10.76 -1.47
CA LEU A 188 8.50 -11.87 -2.41
C LEU A 188 9.51 -11.84 -3.57
N VAL A 189 9.95 -10.65 -4.02
CA VAL A 189 11.06 -10.54 -4.99
C VAL A 189 12.38 -10.92 -4.35
N ALA A 190 12.65 -10.48 -3.13
CA ALA A 190 13.89 -10.80 -2.41
C ALA A 190 14.08 -12.31 -2.19
N SER A 191 12.99 -13.05 -1.99
CA SER A 191 13.00 -14.51 -1.79
C SER A 191 12.89 -15.32 -3.09
N GLY A 192 12.86 -14.66 -4.26
CA GLY A 192 12.73 -15.33 -5.55
C GLY A 192 11.34 -15.93 -5.83
N GLN A 193 10.34 -15.67 -4.98
CA GLN A 193 8.95 -16.09 -5.20
C GLN A 193 8.27 -15.27 -6.31
N ALA A 194 8.80 -14.08 -6.59
CA ALA A 194 8.46 -13.27 -7.75
C ALA A 194 9.75 -12.76 -8.39
N ASP A 195 9.71 -12.42 -9.68
CA ASP A 195 10.90 -11.96 -10.40
C ASP A 195 11.09 -10.45 -10.31
N ALA A 196 9.97 -9.72 -10.29
CA ALA A 196 9.99 -8.26 -10.20
C ALA A 196 8.72 -7.68 -9.57
N SER A 197 8.84 -6.46 -9.05
CA SER A 197 7.70 -5.64 -8.63
C SER A 197 7.85 -4.23 -9.17
N VAL A 198 6.76 -3.67 -9.71
CA VAL A 198 6.70 -2.28 -10.20
C VAL A 198 5.48 -1.58 -9.63
N ALA A 199 5.69 -0.41 -9.01
CA ALA A 199 4.63 0.49 -8.60
C ALA A 199 4.85 1.87 -9.22
N PHE A 200 3.88 2.35 -9.99
CA PHE A 200 3.92 3.65 -10.65
C PHE A 200 3.30 4.79 -9.82
N THR A 201 2.73 4.48 -8.67
CA THR A 201 2.18 5.48 -7.75
C THR A 201 3.21 5.87 -6.72
N PRO A 202 3.17 7.08 -6.17
CA PRO A 202 4.00 7.47 -5.04
C PRO A 202 3.92 6.45 -3.89
N LYS A 203 5.04 6.28 -3.19
CA LYS A 203 5.22 5.38 -2.05
C LYS A 203 5.92 6.11 -0.92
N SER A 204 5.47 5.89 0.29
CA SER A 204 6.06 6.48 1.48
C SER A 204 7.35 5.76 1.90
N ASP A 205 8.17 6.40 2.71
CA ASP A 205 9.41 5.81 3.22
C ASP A 205 9.14 4.51 3.99
N TRP A 206 8.08 4.47 4.77
CA TRP A 206 7.69 3.28 5.55
C TRP A 206 7.23 2.11 4.69
N ASP A 207 6.62 2.35 3.51
CA ASP A 207 6.30 1.32 2.51
C ASP A 207 7.56 0.62 1.97
N LEU A 208 8.73 1.28 2.02
CA LEU A 208 9.89 0.88 1.22
C LEU A 208 11.14 0.54 2.04
N ALA A 209 11.41 1.24 3.15
CA ALA A 209 12.73 1.24 3.77
C ALA A 209 13.21 -0.17 4.18
N ALA A 210 12.37 -0.94 4.86
CA ALA A 210 12.73 -2.28 5.29
C ALA A 210 12.92 -3.23 4.10
N ALA A 211 11.93 -3.26 3.21
CA ALA A 211 11.93 -4.16 2.07
C ALA A 211 13.05 -3.84 1.07
N ALA A 212 13.42 -2.56 0.91
CA ALA A 212 14.53 -2.17 0.04
C ALA A 212 15.88 -2.76 0.52
N LEU A 213 16.16 -2.72 1.83
CA LEU A 213 17.36 -3.35 2.37
C LEU A 213 17.31 -4.87 2.18
N ILE A 214 16.17 -5.51 2.45
CA ILE A 214 16.00 -6.96 2.29
C ILE A 214 16.28 -7.37 0.83
N VAL A 215 15.74 -6.63 -0.15
CA VAL A 215 16.00 -6.89 -1.57
C VAL A 215 17.49 -6.68 -1.92
N GLN A 216 18.10 -5.60 -1.46
CA GLN A 216 19.50 -5.29 -1.75
C GLN A 216 20.44 -6.35 -1.17
N GLU A 217 20.21 -6.79 0.06
CA GLU A 217 20.98 -7.82 0.72
C GLU A 217 20.73 -9.23 0.13
N ALA A 218 19.59 -9.42 -0.56
CA ALA A 218 19.29 -10.61 -1.36
C ALA A 218 19.88 -10.55 -2.79
N GLY A 219 20.67 -9.52 -3.12
CA GLY A 219 21.32 -9.35 -4.44
C GLY A 219 20.45 -8.68 -5.50
N GLY A 220 19.30 -8.10 -5.12
CA GLY A 220 18.44 -7.34 -6.00
C GLY A 220 18.77 -5.85 -6.05
N VAL A 221 18.05 -5.14 -6.90
CA VAL A 221 18.13 -3.70 -7.10
C VAL A 221 16.77 -3.05 -6.88
N VAL A 222 16.78 -1.91 -6.15
CA VAL A 222 15.60 -1.09 -5.89
C VAL A 222 15.89 0.34 -6.31
N THR A 223 15.04 0.91 -7.15
CA THR A 223 15.09 2.34 -7.54
C THR A 223 13.68 2.92 -7.58
N THR A 224 13.59 4.23 -7.58
CA THR A 224 12.33 4.89 -7.98
C THR A 224 12.01 4.56 -9.44
N VAL A 225 10.76 4.78 -9.89
CA VAL A 225 10.41 4.68 -11.31
C VAL A 225 11.11 5.75 -12.17
N THR A 226 11.70 6.77 -11.54
CA THR A 226 12.58 7.75 -12.21
C THR A 226 14.04 7.28 -12.28
N HIS A 227 14.29 6.02 -11.98
CA HIS A 227 15.58 5.32 -12.02
C HIS A 227 16.62 5.90 -11.05
N LYS A 228 16.18 6.60 -10.02
CA LYS A 228 17.07 7.16 -8.98
C LYS A 228 17.15 6.24 -7.79
N PRO A 229 18.31 6.16 -7.12
CA PRO A 229 18.42 5.54 -5.81
C PRO A 229 17.43 6.19 -4.83
N ILE A 230 16.82 5.40 -3.96
CA ILE A 230 15.93 5.90 -2.91
C ILE A 230 16.79 6.36 -1.73
N ARG A 231 16.46 7.54 -1.22
CA ARG A 231 17.02 8.09 0.00
C ARG A 231 15.88 8.35 0.96
N TYR A 232 16.06 7.89 2.15
CA TYR A 232 15.12 8.02 3.25
C TYR A 232 15.50 9.20 4.14
N ASP A 233 14.63 9.55 5.08
CA ASP A 233 14.90 10.63 6.04
C ASP A 233 15.02 12.02 5.41
N ASN A 234 14.26 12.26 4.33
CA ASN A 234 14.13 13.58 3.73
C ASN A 234 12.96 14.34 4.38
N ASP A 235 12.87 15.65 4.10
CA ASP A 235 11.72 16.49 4.49
C ASP A 235 10.40 15.94 3.93
N THR A 236 10.43 15.36 2.73
CA THR A 236 9.30 14.65 2.14
C THR A 236 9.55 13.15 2.22
N THR A 237 8.62 12.42 2.81
CA THR A 237 8.67 10.95 2.94
C THR A 237 8.12 10.22 1.73
N SER A 238 7.83 10.94 0.63
CA SER A 238 7.19 10.38 -0.57
C SER A 238 8.19 10.15 -1.71
N ASN A 239 8.21 8.94 -2.23
CA ASN A 239 9.04 8.48 -3.33
C ASN A 239 8.21 8.26 -4.60
N LEU A 240 8.75 8.63 -5.75
CA LEU A 240 8.06 8.54 -7.05
C LEU A 240 8.00 7.10 -7.58
N GLY A 241 7.17 6.27 -6.95
CA GLY A 241 7.02 4.87 -7.31
C GLY A 241 8.28 4.04 -7.05
N VAL A 242 8.28 2.77 -7.46
CA VAL A 242 9.42 1.87 -7.24
C VAL A 242 9.51 0.80 -8.33
N ILE A 243 10.75 0.43 -8.68
CA ILE A 243 11.12 -0.75 -9.47
C ILE A 243 12.02 -1.62 -8.60
N CYS A 244 11.69 -2.90 -8.50
CA CYS A 244 12.38 -3.89 -7.67
C CYS A 244 12.53 -5.19 -8.44
N ALA A 245 13.76 -5.69 -8.64
CA ALA A 245 14.06 -6.94 -9.34
C ALA A 245 15.53 -7.36 -9.15
N GLY A 246 15.91 -8.53 -9.66
CA GLY A 246 17.30 -8.91 -9.87
C GLY A 246 17.99 -7.98 -10.86
N THR A 247 19.31 -7.83 -10.78
CA THR A 247 20.08 -6.79 -11.49
C THR A 247 19.81 -6.72 -12.99
N THR A 248 19.82 -7.86 -13.69
CA THR A 248 19.60 -7.90 -15.15
C THR A 248 18.16 -7.51 -15.50
N LEU A 249 17.19 -8.11 -14.82
CA LEU A 249 15.77 -7.84 -15.06
C LEU A 249 15.42 -6.39 -14.70
N HIS A 250 15.97 -5.84 -13.60
CA HIS A 250 15.81 -4.45 -13.22
C HIS A 250 16.27 -3.50 -14.35
N ALA A 251 17.45 -3.72 -14.92
CA ALA A 251 17.99 -2.91 -16.03
C ALA A 251 17.06 -2.94 -17.27
N LEU A 252 16.47 -4.10 -17.58
CA LEU A 252 15.51 -4.25 -18.68
C LEU A 252 14.21 -3.48 -18.40
N ILE A 253 13.69 -3.54 -17.17
CA ILE A 253 12.50 -2.80 -16.76
C ILE A 253 12.77 -1.29 -16.82
N VAL A 254 13.91 -0.83 -16.31
CA VAL A 254 14.34 0.57 -16.40
C VAL A 254 14.36 1.04 -17.86
N LYS A 255 14.98 0.29 -18.76
CA LYS A 255 14.99 0.59 -20.19
C LYS A 255 13.59 0.66 -20.80
N ARG A 256 12.70 -0.24 -20.37
CA ARG A 256 11.28 -0.28 -20.86
C ARG A 256 10.48 0.93 -20.36
N THR A 257 10.73 1.39 -19.14
CA THR A 257 10.03 2.53 -18.56
C THR A 257 10.61 3.90 -18.95
N GLN A 258 11.79 3.95 -19.59
CA GLN A 258 12.46 5.19 -19.99
C GLN A 258 11.57 6.15 -20.79
N PRO A 259 10.77 5.73 -21.80
CA PRO A 259 9.89 6.63 -22.54
C PRO A 259 8.84 7.33 -21.67
N LEU A 260 8.38 6.69 -20.59
CA LEU A 260 7.47 7.30 -19.63
C LEU A 260 8.19 8.41 -18.84
N MET A 261 9.45 8.17 -18.48
CA MET A 261 10.27 9.15 -17.77
C MET A 261 10.62 10.35 -18.64
N ASP A 262 10.96 10.11 -19.92
CA ASP A 262 11.22 11.18 -20.87
C ASP A 262 9.99 12.07 -21.08
N ALA A 263 8.80 11.47 -21.15
CA ALA A 263 7.54 12.19 -21.21
C ALA A 263 7.26 12.99 -19.92
N TYR A 264 7.58 12.42 -18.77
CA TYR A 264 7.43 13.08 -17.47
C TYR A 264 8.34 14.33 -17.35
N TYR A 265 9.61 14.22 -17.69
CA TYR A 265 10.55 15.35 -17.61
C TYR A 265 10.29 16.43 -18.65
N LYS A 266 9.62 16.10 -19.76
CA LYS A 266 9.21 17.06 -20.82
C LYS A 266 7.90 17.77 -20.49
N SER A 267 7.00 17.14 -19.74
CA SER A 267 5.76 17.76 -19.29
C SER A 267 6.06 18.66 -18.09
N ASP A 268 5.74 19.92 -18.23
CA ASP A 268 6.04 20.99 -17.30
C ASP A 268 5.79 20.65 -15.81
N LYS A 269 6.62 21.22 -14.98
CA LYS A 269 6.85 21.05 -13.52
C LYS A 269 5.62 20.97 -12.57
N LYS A 270 4.40 21.02 -13.04
CA LYS A 270 3.17 20.99 -12.23
C LYS A 270 2.56 19.62 -11.98
N ALA A 271 2.91 18.58 -12.72
CA ALA A 271 2.34 17.24 -12.56
C ALA A 271 3.35 16.29 -11.90
N ARG A 272 3.47 16.35 -10.59
CA ARG A 272 4.34 15.44 -9.82
C ARG A 272 3.66 14.13 -9.41
N ASP A 273 2.48 13.83 -9.94
CA ASP A 273 1.76 12.59 -9.68
C ASP A 273 1.97 11.57 -10.81
N PHE A 274 2.66 10.48 -10.49
CA PHE A 274 2.86 9.34 -11.38
C PHE A 274 1.71 8.33 -11.38
N SER A 275 0.63 8.58 -10.67
CA SER A 275 -0.53 7.67 -10.60
C SER A 275 -1.09 7.36 -11.99
N HIS A 276 -0.92 8.29 -12.92
CA HIS A 276 -1.34 8.15 -14.32
C HIS A 276 -0.36 7.36 -15.21
N LEU A 277 0.88 7.12 -14.77
CA LEU A 277 1.82 6.32 -15.53
C LEU A 277 1.36 4.86 -15.56
N GLY A 278 1.51 4.22 -16.70
CA GLY A 278 1.02 2.86 -16.92
C GLY A 278 -0.43 2.77 -17.44
N THR A 279 -1.15 3.91 -17.60
CA THR A 279 -2.44 3.94 -18.29
C THR A 279 -2.30 4.54 -19.70
N ARG A 280 -2.97 3.98 -20.70
CA ARG A 280 -2.98 4.52 -22.06
C ARG A 280 -3.73 5.84 -22.11
N PRO A 281 -3.41 6.75 -23.09
CA PRO A 281 -4.18 7.99 -23.28
C PRO A 281 -5.67 7.74 -23.49
N GLU A 282 -6.04 6.66 -24.20
CA GLU A 282 -7.41 6.22 -24.41
C GLU A 282 -8.11 5.82 -23.11
N ASP A 283 -7.42 5.13 -22.20
CA ASP A 283 -7.96 4.76 -20.88
C ASP A 283 -8.29 6.00 -20.03
N ARG A 284 -7.59 7.13 -20.25
CA ARG A 284 -7.91 8.42 -19.62
C ARG A 284 -9.15 9.07 -20.21
N GLN A 285 -9.39 8.90 -21.50
CA GLN A 285 -10.60 9.38 -22.16
C GLN A 285 -11.79 8.51 -21.78
N GLU A 286 -11.59 7.19 -21.58
CA GLU A 286 -12.61 6.29 -21.03
C GLU A 286 -12.95 6.63 -19.59
N ASN A 287 -11.95 6.89 -18.71
CA ASN A 287 -12.21 7.38 -17.35
C ASN A 287 -12.89 8.76 -17.31
N LYS A 288 -12.72 9.61 -18.34
CA LYS A 288 -13.49 10.84 -18.53
C LYS A 288 -14.87 10.59 -19.16
N ARG A 289 -15.03 9.48 -19.90
CA ARG A 289 -16.29 9.07 -20.56
C ARG A 289 -17.10 8.08 -19.72
N MET A 290 -16.50 7.36 -18.79
CA MET A 290 -17.27 6.64 -17.78
C MET A 290 -17.92 7.69 -16.88
N GLN A 291 -19.10 8.06 -17.24
CA GLN A 291 -19.98 8.84 -16.42
C GLN A 291 -20.21 8.01 -15.16
N LEU A 292 -19.54 8.39 -14.05
CA LEU A 292 -19.68 7.71 -12.78
C LEU A 292 -21.08 7.96 -12.27
N LEU A 293 -22.01 7.10 -12.66
CA LEU A 293 -23.41 7.22 -12.29
C LEU A 293 -23.61 6.79 -10.84
N HIS A 294 -24.03 7.74 -10.02
CA HIS A 294 -24.43 7.49 -8.64
C HIS A 294 -25.91 7.76 -8.50
N LEU A 295 -26.63 6.81 -7.89
CA LEU A 295 -28.04 6.97 -7.58
C LEU A 295 -28.19 7.24 -6.09
N VAL A 296 -29.08 8.15 -5.73
CA VAL A 296 -29.50 8.36 -4.34
C VAL A 296 -30.95 7.90 -4.21
N ILE A 297 -31.14 6.87 -3.40
CA ILE A 297 -32.47 6.30 -3.10
C ILE A 297 -32.66 6.24 -1.60
N GLY A 298 -33.92 6.30 -1.16
CA GLY A 298 -34.27 6.19 0.25
C GLY A 298 -35.63 5.54 0.47
N GLY A 299 -35.95 5.27 1.71
CA GLY A 299 -37.23 4.70 2.08
C GLY A 299 -37.27 4.24 3.53
N GLU A 300 -38.47 3.89 4.00
CA GLU A 300 -38.59 3.24 5.30
C GLU A 300 -38.01 1.83 5.28
N LEU A 301 -37.14 1.54 6.26
CA LEU A 301 -36.62 0.21 6.46
C LEU A 301 -37.47 -0.60 7.42
N VAL A 302 -37.53 -1.92 7.22
CA VAL A 302 -38.15 -2.86 8.17
C VAL A 302 -37.45 -2.75 9.53
N ASP A 303 -36.12 -2.63 9.52
CA ASP A 303 -35.27 -2.46 10.68
C ASP A 303 -34.18 -1.41 10.35
N PRO A 304 -34.01 -0.35 11.16
CA PRO A 304 -33.03 0.70 10.92
C PRO A 304 -31.58 0.23 10.82
N LEU A 305 -31.29 -0.97 11.31
CA LEU A 305 -29.95 -1.60 11.26
C LEU A 305 -29.75 -2.53 10.05
N LYS A 306 -30.80 -2.67 9.21
CA LYS A 306 -30.77 -3.48 7.99
C LYS A 306 -30.89 -2.62 6.74
N THR A 307 -30.84 -3.23 5.58
CA THR A 307 -30.95 -2.57 4.27
C THR A 307 -32.24 -2.98 3.52
N GLU A 308 -33.19 -3.62 4.22
CA GLU A 308 -34.44 -4.10 3.65
C GLU A 308 -35.52 -3.01 3.75
N PHE A 309 -36.04 -2.54 2.60
CA PHE A 309 -37.12 -1.58 2.55
C PHE A 309 -38.45 -2.23 2.92
N LYS A 310 -39.25 -1.51 3.72
CA LYS A 310 -40.57 -1.94 4.16
C LYS A 310 -41.55 -2.05 3.00
N ASP A 311 -41.45 -1.15 2.03
CA ASP A 311 -42.27 -1.13 0.81
C ASP A 311 -41.41 -0.65 -0.39
N LEU A 312 -41.13 -1.55 -1.31
CA LEU A 312 -40.35 -1.24 -2.52
C LEU A 312 -41.08 -0.27 -3.48
N LYS A 313 -42.41 -0.13 -3.37
CA LYS A 313 -43.16 0.81 -4.17
C LYS A 313 -43.12 2.24 -3.62
N ALA A 314 -42.72 2.39 -2.36
CA ALA A 314 -42.56 3.66 -1.66
C ALA A 314 -41.10 4.11 -1.55
N VAL A 315 -40.21 3.51 -2.34
CA VAL A 315 -38.79 3.93 -2.40
C VAL A 315 -38.71 5.31 -3.03
N ASP A 316 -38.09 6.24 -2.29
CA ASP A 316 -37.87 7.62 -2.75
C ASP A 316 -36.60 7.65 -3.65
N PHE A 317 -36.80 8.03 -4.91
CA PHE A 317 -35.68 8.24 -5.85
C PHE A 317 -35.31 9.71 -5.85
N VAL A 318 -34.23 10.06 -5.14
CA VAL A 318 -33.73 11.44 -5.01
C VAL A 318 -33.12 11.94 -6.30
N GLY A 319 -32.39 11.06 -7.01
CA GLY A 319 -31.82 11.43 -8.31
C GLY A 319 -30.62 10.57 -8.73
N ALA A 320 -30.12 10.89 -9.93
CA ALA A 320 -28.91 10.33 -10.52
C ALA A 320 -27.86 11.45 -10.68
N PHE A 321 -26.61 11.17 -10.27
CA PHE A 321 -25.58 12.18 -10.14
C PHE A 321 -24.29 11.73 -10.87
N PRO A 322 -23.58 12.66 -11.55
CA PRO A 322 -22.41 12.34 -12.35
C PRO A 322 -21.14 12.08 -11.54
N ASN A 323 -21.18 12.32 -10.23
CA ASN A 323 -20.07 12.08 -9.31
C ASN A 323 -20.58 11.87 -7.89
N TYR A 324 -19.72 11.27 -7.06
CA TYR A 324 -20.05 10.95 -5.66
C TYR A 324 -20.31 12.20 -4.80
N GLU A 325 -19.64 13.30 -5.05
CA GLU A 325 -19.80 14.53 -4.26
C GLU A 325 -21.20 15.12 -4.38
N ALA A 326 -21.71 15.23 -5.61
CA ALA A 326 -23.05 15.67 -5.88
C ALA A 326 -24.10 14.69 -5.30
N ALA A 327 -23.86 13.38 -5.40
CA ALA A 327 -24.73 12.37 -4.80
C ALA A 327 -24.74 12.46 -3.26
N ARG A 328 -23.58 12.64 -2.63
CA ARG A 328 -23.45 12.79 -1.18
C ARG A 328 -24.20 14.03 -0.66
N ASP A 329 -24.11 15.14 -1.36
CA ASP A 329 -24.79 16.38 -0.95
C ASP A 329 -26.31 16.26 -1.09
N ALA A 330 -26.78 15.59 -2.14
CA ALA A 330 -28.19 15.25 -2.31
C ALA A 330 -28.68 14.26 -1.23
N TRP A 331 -27.86 13.25 -0.91
CA TRP A 331 -28.11 12.32 0.18
C TRP A 331 -28.25 13.01 1.53
N LYS A 332 -27.32 13.93 1.87
CA LYS A 332 -27.37 14.71 3.11
C LYS A 332 -28.66 15.54 3.20
N SER A 333 -29.02 16.22 2.10
CA SER A 333 -30.22 17.04 2.03
C SER A 333 -31.48 16.21 2.20
N ALA A 334 -31.57 15.03 1.59
CA ALA A 334 -32.68 14.10 1.74
C ALA A 334 -32.77 13.55 3.17
N ALA A 335 -31.68 13.13 3.75
CA ALA A 335 -31.61 12.61 5.12
C ALA A 335 -31.99 13.68 6.16
N GLN A 336 -31.60 14.93 5.96
CA GLN A 336 -31.99 16.03 6.84
C GLN A 336 -33.50 16.34 6.81
N ARG A 337 -34.16 16.21 5.64
CA ARG A 337 -35.61 16.42 5.53
C ARG A 337 -36.44 15.37 6.26
N THR A 338 -35.89 14.21 6.54
CA THR A 338 -36.59 13.07 7.14
C THR A 338 -36.01 12.66 8.50
N VAL A 339 -35.30 13.58 9.17
CA VAL A 339 -34.62 13.33 10.45
C VAL A 339 -35.55 12.86 11.57
N ASP A 340 -36.84 13.26 11.49
CA ASP A 340 -37.87 12.90 12.48
C ASP A 340 -38.41 11.47 12.31
N ASN A 341 -38.05 10.77 11.21
CA ASN A 341 -38.45 9.37 11.00
C ASN A 341 -37.22 8.44 11.18
N ALA A 342 -37.14 7.78 12.33
CA ALA A 342 -36.03 6.92 12.68
C ALA A 342 -35.86 5.70 11.74
N HIS A 343 -36.85 5.32 10.96
CA HIS A 343 -36.80 4.22 9.99
C HIS A 343 -36.45 4.68 8.58
N MET A 344 -36.49 5.98 8.27
CA MET A 344 -36.09 6.50 6.96
C MET A 344 -34.57 6.45 6.83
N ARG A 345 -34.09 5.87 5.75
CA ARG A 345 -32.67 5.84 5.38
C ARG A 345 -32.52 6.13 3.90
N TYR A 346 -31.40 6.80 3.60
CA TYR A 346 -30.98 7.07 2.23
C TYR A 346 -29.63 6.43 1.96
N PHE A 347 -29.45 5.95 0.74
CA PHE A 347 -28.26 5.26 0.28
C PHE A 347 -27.72 5.89 -0.99
N VAL A 348 -26.40 5.96 -1.13
CA VAL A 348 -25.73 6.30 -2.39
C VAL A 348 -25.32 5.00 -3.05
N LEU A 349 -25.90 4.68 -4.19
CA LEU A 349 -25.55 3.49 -4.98
C LEU A 349 -24.57 3.88 -6.08
N HIS A 350 -23.50 3.13 -6.22
CA HIS A 350 -22.53 3.26 -7.30
C HIS A 350 -23.03 2.49 -8.53
N ALA A 351 -23.98 3.07 -9.27
CA ALA A 351 -24.66 2.39 -10.37
C ALA A 351 -23.70 2.00 -11.52
N HIS A 352 -22.58 2.73 -11.69
CA HIS A 352 -21.54 2.37 -12.64
C HIS A 352 -20.80 1.07 -12.27
N GLU A 353 -20.83 0.63 -11.01
CA GLU A 353 -20.31 -0.67 -10.59
C GLU A 353 -21.30 -1.81 -10.83
N LEU A 354 -22.59 -1.46 -10.94
CA LEU A 354 -23.67 -2.40 -11.22
C LEU A 354 -23.86 -2.65 -12.74
N ILE A 355 -23.31 -1.75 -13.59
CA ILE A 355 -23.42 -1.80 -15.06
C ILE A 355 -22.02 -2.14 -15.64
N ASP A 356 -21.34 -3.11 -15.09
CA ASP A 356 -20.07 -3.60 -15.63
C ASP A 356 -20.37 -4.71 -16.65
N PRO A 357 -20.19 -4.45 -17.97
CA PRO A 357 -20.53 -5.42 -19.01
C PRO A 357 -19.65 -6.68 -18.98
N ASP A 358 -18.54 -6.65 -18.21
CA ASP A 358 -17.61 -7.78 -18.07
C ASP A 358 -17.94 -8.66 -16.84
N LYS A 359 -18.98 -8.33 -16.07
CA LYS A 359 -19.49 -9.15 -14.98
C LYS A 359 -20.71 -9.94 -15.42
N ASP A 360 -20.54 -11.25 -15.57
CA ASP A 360 -21.65 -12.19 -15.75
C ASP A 360 -22.68 -12.04 -14.63
N GLY A 361 -23.90 -11.69 -14.97
CA GLY A 361 -25.03 -11.73 -14.06
C GLY A 361 -25.82 -10.42 -13.87
N LEU A 362 -25.56 -9.38 -14.62
CA LEU A 362 -26.45 -8.23 -14.72
C LEU A 362 -27.42 -8.41 -15.88
N ILE A 363 -28.64 -8.58 -15.50
CA ILE A 363 -29.86 -8.73 -16.23
C ILE A 363 -29.97 -7.66 -17.31
N GLY A 364 -30.02 -8.08 -18.53
CA GLY A 364 -30.66 -7.33 -19.62
C GLY A 364 -32.16 -7.39 -19.49
#